data_dc8a4c5839f3d4c121e2b82bf3266b3c
#
_entry.id   dc8a4c5839f3d4c121e2b82bf3266b3c
#
_cell.length_a   1.000
_cell.length_b   1.000
_cell.length_c   1.000
_cell.angle_alpha   90.00
_cell.angle_beta   90.00
_cell.angle_gamma   90.00
#
_symmetry.space_group_name_H-M   'P 1'
#
loop_
_entity.id
_entity.type
_entity.pdbx_description
1 polymer ?
#
loop_
_entity_poly.entity_id
_entity_poly.type
_entity_poly.pdbx_seq_one_letter_code
_entity_poly.pdbx_strand_id
1 'polypeptide(L)'
;MKIIVLGAGVVGVTSAWFLALQGFDVTVVERQPESANETSFANGGQISVSHAEPWANPHVFGLLAKWIGRPDAPLLWRWNFDLSRWAWALRFLGECSANKTLYNIAAIVNLAIFSRQQLQKLRSELNLNYDQKTRGILHLYTNSKVWKKSANAIKVMQDFGLDRKMISAEECLNLEPALKNSKLQIVGGDFTPSDESGDARKFTQLLTEQAQKIGVKFLFNHSVEKLEITKTDRFPQIAGVVIKNKKTNQNELLTADNYVVCLGSYSPQLVKPLGINLYIQPAKGYSITLELDENSQKAEISPNVSLTDDERKLVFSRLGDKRLRVAGTAEFNGFNLELNQTRCNAILQRTLEWFPHIKYVGDANFWCGLRPATPSNLPYIGKSKYQNLWLNTGHGTLGWTLSCGSAAILANLIAGKKVQAVFPNATFPFLL
;
A
#
# COMPACT_ATOMS: atom_id res chain seq x y z
N MET A 1 1.11 29.81 -1.44
CA MET A 1 1.88 28.97 -2.36
C MET A 1 0.91 27.95 -2.95
N LYS A 2 0.91 27.83 -4.28
CA LYS A 2 0.05 26.88 -5.01
C LYS A 2 0.78 25.55 -5.19
N ILE A 3 0.08 24.44 -4.97
CA ILE A 3 0.64 23.08 -5.13
C ILE A 3 -0.30 22.23 -5.96
N ILE A 4 0.25 21.54 -6.95
CA ILE A 4 -0.49 20.54 -7.72
C ILE A 4 -0.04 19.14 -7.29
N VAL A 5 -0.98 18.34 -6.83
CA VAL A 5 -0.80 16.90 -6.50
C VAL A 5 -1.29 16.07 -7.67
N LEU A 6 -0.44 15.18 -8.19
CA LEU A 6 -0.73 14.32 -9.32
C LEU A 6 -1.12 12.92 -8.84
N GLY A 7 -2.42 12.60 -9.00
CA GLY A 7 -3.04 11.35 -8.55
C GLY A 7 -3.87 11.51 -7.27
N ALA A 8 -5.10 10.94 -7.26
CA ALA A 8 -6.01 10.92 -6.12
C ALA A 8 -6.20 9.50 -5.53
N GLY A 9 -5.16 8.66 -5.55
CA GLY A 9 -5.08 7.49 -4.69
C GLY A 9 -4.91 7.89 -3.22
N VAL A 10 -4.91 6.91 -2.30
CA VAL A 10 -4.79 7.18 -0.86
C VAL A 10 -3.58 8.06 -0.52
N VAL A 11 -2.44 7.87 -1.18
CA VAL A 11 -1.22 8.68 -0.97
C VAL A 11 -1.41 10.12 -1.46
N GLY A 12 -2.06 10.31 -2.61
CA GLY A 12 -2.29 11.65 -3.16
C GLY A 12 -3.28 12.46 -2.33
N VAL A 13 -4.40 11.84 -1.90
CA VAL A 13 -5.42 12.51 -1.09
C VAL A 13 -4.88 12.85 0.31
N THR A 14 -4.14 11.93 0.95
CA THR A 14 -3.48 12.24 2.24
C THR A 14 -2.44 13.35 2.07
N SER A 15 -1.67 13.36 0.97
CA SER A 15 -0.72 14.44 0.69
C SER A 15 -1.43 15.79 0.52
N ALA A 16 -2.52 15.82 -0.24
CA ALA A 16 -3.32 17.04 -0.43
C ALA A 16 -3.89 17.57 0.89
N TRP A 17 -4.40 16.67 1.74
CA TRP A 17 -4.89 17.01 3.06
C TRP A 17 -3.83 17.67 3.93
N PHE A 18 -2.67 17.00 4.12
CA PHE A 18 -1.61 17.54 4.98
C PHE A 18 -0.98 18.81 4.43
N LEU A 19 -0.91 18.98 3.10
CA LEU A 19 -0.47 20.22 2.46
C LEU A 19 -1.46 21.36 2.71
N ALA A 20 -2.77 21.11 2.59
CA ALA A 20 -3.79 22.12 2.87
C ALA A 20 -3.77 22.55 4.34
N LEU A 21 -3.52 21.62 5.29
CA LEU A 21 -3.31 21.96 6.71
C LEU A 21 -2.08 22.85 6.96
N GLN A 22 -1.10 22.90 6.06
CA GLN A 22 0.03 23.85 6.11
C GLN A 22 -0.34 25.22 5.52
N GLY A 23 -1.59 25.41 5.06
CA GLY A 23 -2.07 26.66 4.49
C GLY A 23 -1.75 26.83 2.99
N PHE A 24 -1.43 25.74 2.26
CA PHE A 24 -1.18 25.80 0.82
C PHE A 24 -2.48 25.71 0.02
N ASP A 25 -2.55 26.40 -1.14
CA ASP A 25 -3.63 26.27 -2.12
C ASP A 25 -3.36 25.01 -2.96
N VAL A 26 -4.13 23.94 -2.73
CA VAL A 26 -3.87 22.61 -3.28
C VAL A 26 -4.89 22.27 -4.35
N THR A 27 -4.39 21.81 -5.51
CA THR A 27 -5.19 21.21 -6.58
C THR A 27 -4.71 19.79 -6.83
N VAL A 28 -5.63 18.82 -6.85
CA VAL A 28 -5.36 17.42 -7.16
C VAL A 28 -5.84 17.10 -8.56
N VAL A 29 -5.00 16.44 -9.37
CA VAL A 29 -5.35 15.99 -10.73
C VAL A 29 -5.49 14.48 -10.73
N GLU A 30 -6.65 13.97 -11.19
CA GLU A 30 -6.98 12.53 -11.22
C GLU A 30 -7.65 12.14 -12.53
N ARG A 31 -7.16 11.06 -13.14
CA ARG A 31 -7.69 10.54 -14.42
C ARG A 31 -9.02 9.78 -14.28
N GLN A 32 -9.35 9.33 -13.09
CA GLN A 32 -10.60 8.63 -12.78
C GLN A 32 -11.72 9.62 -12.41
N PRO A 33 -13.00 9.20 -12.46
CA PRO A 33 -14.12 10.08 -12.11
C PRO A 33 -14.20 10.43 -10.63
N GLU A 34 -13.48 9.73 -9.78
CA GLU A 34 -13.42 9.92 -8.32
C GLU A 34 -12.11 9.40 -7.74
N SER A 35 -11.84 9.73 -6.48
CA SER A 35 -10.64 9.28 -5.77
C SER A 35 -10.66 7.77 -5.50
N ALA A 36 -9.48 7.17 -5.34
CA ALA A 36 -9.27 5.77 -4.97
C ALA A 36 -9.83 4.72 -5.95
N ASN A 37 -9.99 5.03 -7.23
CA ASN A 37 -10.54 4.08 -8.23
C ASN A 37 -9.49 3.18 -8.88
N GLU A 38 -8.23 3.19 -8.41
CA GLU A 38 -7.17 2.31 -8.90
C GLU A 38 -6.63 1.42 -7.77
N THR A 39 -5.33 1.42 -7.51
CA THR A 39 -4.71 0.51 -6.52
C THR A 39 -5.34 0.60 -5.12
N SER A 40 -5.91 1.74 -4.75
CA SER A 40 -6.62 1.94 -3.48
C SER A 40 -8.07 1.43 -3.47
N PHE A 41 -8.61 0.97 -4.62
CA PHE A 41 -10.02 0.57 -4.78
C PHE A 41 -10.38 -0.68 -3.96
N ALA A 42 -9.57 -1.74 -4.07
CA ALA A 42 -9.86 -3.01 -3.44
C ALA A 42 -8.58 -3.69 -2.93
N ASN A 43 -7.77 -2.94 -2.18
CA ASN A 43 -6.58 -3.47 -1.51
C ASN A 43 -6.95 -4.41 -0.35
N GLY A 44 -5.94 -4.97 0.33
CA GLY A 44 -6.12 -5.94 1.41
C GLY A 44 -6.80 -5.43 2.68
N GLY A 45 -7.05 -4.13 2.79
CA GLY A 45 -7.76 -3.55 3.92
C GLY A 45 -6.97 -3.51 5.24
N GLN A 46 -5.67 -3.82 5.26
CA GLN A 46 -4.85 -3.80 6.46
C GLN A 46 -4.07 -2.50 6.63
N ILE A 47 -4.00 -2.01 7.85
CA ILE A 47 -3.08 -0.99 8.35
C ILE A 47 -2.09 -1.77 9.23
N SER A 48 -1.04 -2.30 8.60
CA SER A 48 -0.22 -3.36 9.13
C SER A 48 1.23 -2.91 9.28
N VAL A 49 1.63 -2.55 10.50
CA VAL A 49 3.04 -2.35 10.83
C VAL A 49 3.76 -3.70 10.84
N SER A 50 3.05 -4.76 11.20
CA SER A 50 3.58 -6.14 11.22
C SER A 50 4.03 -6.66 9.85
N HIS A 51 3.60 -6.04 8.73
CA HIS A 51 4.04 -6.37 7.37
C HIS A 51 5.31 -5.61 6.91
N ALA A 52 6.10 -5.07 7.84
CA ALA A 52 7.29 -4.29 7.54
C ALA A 52 8.47 -5.10 6.97
N GLU A 53 8.41 -6.42 6.96
CA GLU A 53 9.45 -7.25 6.34
C GLU A 53 9.45 -7.04 4.81
N PRO A 54 10.58 -6.57 4.22
CA PRO A 54 10.65 -6.34 2.79
C PRO A 54 10.68 -7.66 2.01
N TRP A 55 10.21 -7.63 0.77
CA TRP A 55 10.31 -8.77 -0.13
C TRP A 55 11.76 -9.14 -0.43
N ALA A 56 12.63 -8.14 -0.49
CA ALA A 56 14.07 -8.33 -0.65
C ALA A 56 14.70 -8.72 0.70
N ASN A 57 14.84 -10.03 0.92
CA ASN A 57 15.47 -10.61 2.09
C ASN A 57 16.28 -11.86 1.70
N PRO A 58 17.22 -12.35 2.54
CA PRO A 58 18.07 -13.50 2.22
C PRO A 58 17.30 -14.79 1.89
N HIS A 59 16.07 -14.94 2.37
CA HIS A 59 15.26 -16.15 2.18
C HIS A 59 14.52 -16.19 0.84
N VAL A 60 14.48 -15.07 0.11
CA VAL A 60 13.72 -14.96 -1.16
C VAL A 60 14.18 -15.96 -2.21
N PHE A 61 15.49 -16.27 -2.25
CA PHE A 61 16.06 -17.21 -3.25
C PHE A 61 15.45 -18.61 -3.12
N GLY A 62 15.30 -19.12 -1.87
CA GLY A 62 14.65 -20.40 -1.61
C GLY A 62 13.17 -20.41 -1.95
N LEU A 63 12.49 -19.28 -1.79
CA LEU A 63 11.07 -19.13 -2.15
C LEU A 63 10.89 -19.07 -3.67
N LEU A 64 11.73 -18.29 -4.37
CA LEU A 64 11.70 -18.20 -5.83
C LEU A 64 11.89 -19.57 -6.48
N ALA A 65 12.84 -20.38 -5.99
CA ALA A 65 13.07 -21.73 -6.49
C ALA A 65 11.83 -22.64 -6.36
N LYS A 66 11.00 -22.45 -5.32
CA LYS A 66 9.75 -23.20 -5.13
C LYS A 66 8.60 -22.74 -6.01
N TRP A 67 8.63 -21.48 -6.44
CA TRP A 67 7.53 -20.84 -7.16
C TRP A 67 7.71 -20.79 -8.69
N ILE A 68 8.93 -20.97 -9.18
CA ILE A 68 9.21 -21.01 -10.62
C ILE A 68 8.35 -22.09 -11.30
N GLY A 69 7.65 -21.69 -12.35
CA GLY A 69 6.82 -22.57 -13.16
C GLY A 69 5.42 -22.88 -12.60
N ARG A 70 5.07 -22.35 -11.42
CA ARG A 70 3.75 -22.58 -10.81
C ARG A 70 2.80 -21.39 -11.04
N PRO A 71 1.70 -21.55 -11.81
CA PRO A 71 0.75 -20.46 -12.10
C PRO A 71 0.01 -19.94 -10.86
N ASP A 72 -0.19 -20.81 -9.86
CA ASP A 72 -0.88 -20.53 -8.59
C ASP A 72 0.05 -19.99 -7.49
N ALA A 73 1.35 -19.85 -7.77
CA ALA A 73 2.31 -19.38 -6.78
C ALA A 73 2.00 -17.97 -6.26
N PRO A 74 2.32 -17.64 -4.99
CA PRO A 74 2.15 -16.30 -4.43
C PRO A 74 2.84 -15.20 -5.25
N LEU A 75 3.99 -15.52 -5.88
CA LEU A 75 4.70 -14.63 -6.78
C LEU A 75 4.84 -15.29 -8.16
N LEU A 76 4.43 -14.57 -9.20
CA LEU A 76 4.56 -14.98 -10.60
C LEU A 76 5.33 -13.91 -11.38
N TRP A 77 6.39 -14.36 -12.07
CA TRP A 77 7.18 -13.52 -12.97
C TRP A 77 6.88 -13.90 -14.41
N ARG A 78 6.30 -12.94 -15.18
CA ARG A 78 6.09 -13.10 -16.62
C ARG A 78 7.33 -12.58 -17.36
N TRP A 79 7.97 -13.44 -18.12
CA TRP A 79 9.15 -13.09 -18.90
C TRP A 79 8.80 -12.06 -19.98
N ASN A 80 9.57 -10.98 -20.07
CA ASN A 80 9.57 -10.03 -21.16
C ASN A 80 10.94 -9.31 -21.22
N PHE A 81 11.22 -8.64 -22.35
CA PHE A 81 12.46 -7.92 -22.61
C PHE A 81 12.43 -6.45 -22.15
N ASP A 82 11.73 -6.13 -21.06
CA ASP A 82 11.71 -4.79 -20.49
C ASP A 82 12.98 -4.53 -19.65
N LEU A 83 13.88 -3.68 -20.19
CA LEU A 83 15.14 -3.31 -19.52
C LEU A 83 14.91 -2.65 -18.16
N SER A 84 13.81 -1.92 -17.98
CA SER A 84 13.49 -1.29 -16.70
C SER A 84 13.20 -2.32 -15.61
N ARG A 85 12.55 -3.42 -15.97
CA ARG A 85 12.26 -4.55 -15.09
C ARG A 85 13.55 -5.29 -14.71
N TRP A 86 14.48 -5.49 -15.63
CA TRP A 86 15.75 -6.12 -15.33
C TRP A 86 16.62 -5.24 -14.44
N ALA A 87 16.65 -3.91 -14.68
CA ALA A 87 17.32 -2.96 -13.79
C ALA A 87 16.74 -2.98 -12.38
N TRP A 88 15.41 -3.08 -12.26
CA TRP A 88 14.73 -3.26 -10.97
C TRP A 88 15.15 -4.57 -10.29
N ALA A 89 15.15 -5.69 -11.03
CA ALA A 89 15.50 -7.01 -10.51
C ALA A 89 16.94 -7.06 -9.99
N LEU A 90 17.91 -6.48 -10.71
CA LEU A 90 19.30 -6.38 -10.25
C LEU A 90 19.42 -5.58 -8.95
N ARG A 91 18.68 -4.45 -8.84
CA ARG A 91 18.67 -3.68 -7.59
C ARG A 91 17.98 -4.43 -6.45
N PHE A 92 16.89 -5.14 -6.75
CA PHE A 92 16.21 -6.01 -5.77
C PHE A 92 17.17 -7.06 -5.21
N LEU A 93 17.97 -7.73 -6.07
CA LEU A 93 19.00 -8.67 -5.62
C LEU A 93 20.04 -7.99 -4.72
N GLY A 94 20.42 -6.75 -5.04
CA GLY A 94 21.32 -5.94 -4.21
C GLY A 94 20.74 -5.58 -2.84
N GLU A 95 19.41 -5.59 -2.68
CA GLU A 95 18.74 -5.34 -1.39
C GLU A 95 18.58 -6.61 -0.51
N CYS A 96 18.84 -7.80 -1.04
CA CYS A 96 18.61 -9.08 -0.34
C CYS A 96 19.65 -9.41 0.74
N SER A 97 20.58 -8.53 1.07
CA SER A 97 21.52 -8.77 2.17
C SER A 97 20.88 -8.58 3.54
N ALA A 98 21.36 -9.32 4.57
CA ALA A 98 20.81 -9.24 5.91
C ALA A 98 20.86 -7.81 6.50
N ASN A 99 21.97 -7.09 6.31
CA ASN A 99 22.11 -5.72 6.80
C ASN A 99 21.10 -4.75 6.17
N LYS A 100 20.91 -4.84 4.84
CA LYS A 100 19.92 -4.01 4.15
C LYS A 100 18.50 -4.39 4.54
N THR A 101 18.21 -5.67 4.71
CA THR A 101 16.91 -6.14 5.19
C THR A 101 16.59 -5.53 6.56
N LEU A 102 17.52 -5.57 7.52
CA LEU A 102 17.35 -4.97 8.84
C LEU A 102 17.13 -3.45 8.77
N TYR A 103 17.94 -2.76 7.95
CA TYR A 103 17.79 -1.33 7.72
C TYR A 103 16.40 -0.99 7.13
N ASN A 104 15.98 -1.73 6.13
CA ASN A 104 14.67 -1.52 5.48
C ASN A 104 13.51 -1.82 6.43
N ILE A 105 13.59 -2.89 7.26
CA ILE A 105 12.60 -3.16 8.32
C ILE A 105 12.50 -1.98 9.28
N ALA A 106 13.63 -1.50 9.78
CA ALA A 106 13.66 -0.37 10.72
C ALA A 106 13.01 0.88 10.15
N ALA A 107 13.35 1.24 8.91
CA ALA A 107 12.79 2.39 8.23
C ALA A 107 11.28 2.26 8.00
N ILE A 108 10.82 1.07 7.57
CA ILE A 108 9.39 0.81 7.33
C ILE A 108 8.61 0.83 8.65
N VAL A 109 9.09 0.17 9.71
CA VAL A 109 8.41 0.12 11.03
C VAL A 109 8.23 1.53 11.58
N ASN A 110 9.30 2.34 11.59
CA ASN A 110 9.24 3.71 12.10
C ASN A 110 8.22 4.56 11.32
N LEU A 111 8.26 4.51 9.99
CA LEU A 111 7.30 5.22 9.15
C LEU A 111 5.87 4.70 9.36
N ALA A 112 5.68 3.40 9.49
CA ALA A 112 4.38 2.77 9.64
C ALA A 112 3.74 3.09 11.01
N ILE A 113 4.51 3.05 12.10
CA ILE A 113 4.03 3.46 13.44
C ILE A 113 3.60 4.92 13.40
N PHE A 114 4.44 5.81 12.88
CA PHE A 114 4.10 7.22 12.74
C PHE A 114 2.86 7.43 11.87
N SER A 115 2.77 6.72 10.73
CA SER A 115 1.64 6.82 9.81
C SER A 115 0.34 6.35 10.46
N ARG A 116 0.36 5.24 11.21
CA ARG A 116 -0.78 4.74 11.97
C ARG A 116 -1.27 5.77 13.00
N GLN A 117 -0.36 6.42 13.71
CA GLN A 117 -0.70 7.50 14.65
C GLN A 117 -1.39 8.68 13.94
N GLN A 118 -0.88 9.11 12.78
CA GLN A 118 -1.51 10.16 11.98
C GLN A 118 -2.90 9.74 11.49
N LEU A 119 -3.07 8.50 11.04
CA LEU A 119 -4.36 7.98 10.59
C LEU A 119 -5.37 7.92 11.75
N GLN A 120 -4.96 7.44 12.93
CA GLN A 120 -5.80 7.39 14.13
C GLN A 120 -6.24 8.79 14.57
N LYS A 121 -5.33 9.76 14.52
CA LYS A 121 -5.61 11.16 14.78
C LYS A 121 -6.66 11.72 13.81
N LEU A 122 -6.45 11.54 12.49
CA LEU A 122 -7.41 11.96 11.46
C LEU A 122 -8.79 11.31 11.66
N ARG A 123 -8.83 10.00 11.95
CA ARG A 123 -10.09 9.30 12.23
C ARG A 123 -10.85 9.92 13.39
N SER A 124 -10.16 10.24 14.46
CA SER A 124 -10.76 10.84 15.66
C SER A 124 -11.22 12.28 15.41
N GLU A 125 -10.36 13.12 14.83
CA GLU A 125 -10.65 14.54 14.61
C GLU A 125 -11.75 14.79 13.59
N LEU A 126 -11.82 13.96 12.54
CA LEU A 126 -12.78 14.09 11.44
C LEU A 126 -13.97 13.13 11.57
N ASN A 127 -14.01 12.32 12.61
CA ASN A 127 -15.04 11.29 12.85
C ASN A 127 -15.25 10.39 11.61
N LEU A 128 -14.15 9.90 11.01
CA LEU A 128 -14.17 9.10 9.80
C LEU A 128 -14.58 7.66 10.13
N ASN A 129 -15.63 7.17 9.46
CA ASN A 129 -16.05 5.78 9.53
C ASN A 129 -15.81 5.10 8.17
N TYR A 130 -14.72 4.35 8.08
CA TYR A 130 -14.31 3.59 6.89
C TYR A 130 -14.35 2.07 7.12
N ASP A 131 -15.35 1.62 7.88
CA ASP A 131 -15.55 0.20 8.23
C ASP A 131 -14.34 -0.42 8.98
N GLN A 132 -13.66 0.40 9.76
CA GLN A 132 -12.46 0.00 10.48
C GLN A 132 -12.75 -1.02 11.59
N LYS A 133 -11.80 -1.93 11.77
CA LYS A 133 -11.72 -2.85 12.90
C LYS A 133 -10.36 -2.65 13.59
N THR A 134 -10.40 -2.27 14.86
CA THR A 134 -9.23 -2.02 15.71
C THR A 134 -8.95 -3.23 16.63
N ARG A 135 -8.93 -4.43 16.03
CA ARG A 135 -8.82 -5.72 16.74
C ARG A 135 -7.49 -6.41 16.53
N GLY A 136 -6.51 -5.68 16.03
CA GLY A 136 -5.20 -6.23 15.69
C GLY A 136 -5.18 -6.99 14.37
N ILE A 137 -4.00 -7.52 14.06
CA ILE A 137 -3.76 -8.42 12.92
C ILE A 137 -3.11 -9.70 13.45
N LEU A 138 -3.66 -10.84 13.03
CA LEU A 138 -3.19 -12.18 13.37
C LEU A 138 -2.58 -12.85 12.13
N HIS A 139 -1.28 -13.14 12.18
CA HIS A 139 -0.60 -13.96 11.19
C HIS A 139 -0.73 -15.44 11.56
N LEU A 140 -1.13 -16.28 10.61
CA LEU A 140 -1.40 -17.70 10.79
C LEU A 140 -0.35 -18.55 10.06
N TYR A 141 0.13 -19.58 10.72
CA TYR A 141 1.11 -20.52 10.19
C TYR A 141 0.56 -21.94 10.20
N THR A 142 0.75 -22.65 9.07
CA THR A 142 0.44 -24.08 8.90
C THR A 142 1.71 -24.94 8.92
N ASN A 143 2.90 -24.30 8.98
CA ASN A 143 4.21 -24.96 9.02
C ASN A 143 5.02 -24.50 10.22
N SER A 144 5.34 -25.44 11.13
CA SER A 144 6.05 -25.15 12.39
C SER A 144 7.47 -24.61 12.19
N LYS A 145 8.16 -25.00 11.12
CA LYS A 145 9.51 -24.49 10.81
C LYS A 145 9.46 -23.01 10.38
N VAL A 146 8.44 -22.64 9.61
CA VAL A 146 8.22 -21.24 9.17
C VAL A 146 7.85 -20.38 10.39
N TRP A 147 6.91 -20.86 11.21
CA TRP A 147 6.49 -20.17 12.43
C TRP A 147 7.67 -19.91 13.38
N LYS A 148 8.51 -20.92 13.68
CA LYS A 148 9.69 -20.73 14.53
C LYS A 148 10.70 -19.72 13.96
N LYS A 149 10.85 -19.67 12.62
CA LYS A 149 11.75 -18.71 11.97
C LYS A 149 11.25 -17.27 12.03
N SER A 150 9.94 -17.05 12.11
CA SER A 150 9.37 -15.69 12.20
C SER A 150 9.79 -14.95 13.48
N ALA A 151 10.20 -15.67 14.54
CA ALA A 151 10.63 -15.11 15.80
C ALA A 151 11.75 -14.04 15.64
N ASN A 152 12.69 -14.23 14.70
CA ASN A 152 13.75 -13.27 14.46
C ASN A 152 13.24 -11.94 13.91
N ALA A 153 12.36 -11.97 12.92
CA ALA A 153 11.75 -10.77 12.34
C ALA A 153 10.85 -10.06 13.37
N ILE A 154 10.10 -10.83 14.16
CA ILE A 154 9.27 -10.32 15.25
C ILE A 154 10.13 -9.57 16.28
N LYS A 155 11.23 -10.17 16.71
CA LYS A 155 12.16 -9.54 17.68
C LYS A 155 12.68 -8.21 17.14
N VAL A 156 13.11 -8.16 15.88
CA VAL A 156 13.56 -6.91 15.24
C VAL A 156 12.48 -5.84 15.30
N MET A 157 11.22 -6.19 14.97
CA MET A 157 10.11 -5.24 15.01
C MET A 157 9.79 -4.78 16.44
N GLN A 158 9.91 -5.68 17.43
CA GLN A 158 9.76 -5.35 18.85
C GLN A 158 10.82 -4.35 19.32
N ASP A 159 12.06 -4.49 18.86
CA ASP A 159 13.16 -3.58 19.20
C ASP A 159 12.88 -2.14 18.68
N PHE A 160 12.00 -1.99 17.68
CA PHE A 160 11.47 -0.70 17.19
C PHE A 160 10.11 -0.30 17.79
N GLY A 161 9.66 -1.00 18.84
CA GLY A 161 8.46 -0.62 19.59
C GLY A 161 7.14 -1.21 19.08
N LEU A 162 7.17 -2.22 18.17
CA LEU A 162 5.95 -2.91 17.76
C LEU A 162 5.57 -3.98 18.80
N ASP A 163 4.29 -4.03 19.17
CA ASP A 163 3.71 -4.96 20.15
C ASP A 163 3.38 -6.36 19.59
N ARG A 164 4.08 -6.76 18.50
CA ARG A 164 3.93 -8.07 17.86
C ARG A 164 4.49 -9.19 18.73
N LYS A 165 3.73 -10.26 18.92
CA LYS A 165 4.12 -11.40 19.75
C LYS A 165 3.73 -12.73 19.12
N MET A 166 4.57 -13.75 19.32
CA MET A 166 4.21 -15.12 18.97
C MET A 166 3.15 -15.66 19.91
N ILE A 167 2.20 -16.42 19.38
CA ILE A 167 1.11 -17.06 20.14
C ILE A 167 0.90 -18.49 19.67
N SER A 168 0.37 -19.33 20.58
CA SER A 168 0.05 -20.72 20.31
C SER A 168 -1.14 -20.87 19.36
N ALA A 169 -1.35 -22.09 18.86
CA ALA A 169 -2.53 -22.41 18.06
C ALA A 169 -3.84 -22.21 18.86
N GLU A 170 -3.84 -22.55 20.15
CA GLU A 170 -4.99 -22.35 21.03
C GLU A 170 -5.32 -20.88 21.20
N GLU A 171 -4.32 -20.03 21.44
CA GLU A 171 -4.50 -18.58 21.52
C GLU A 171 -5.04 -18.00 20.21
N CYS A 172 -4.60 -18.52 19.03
CA CYS A 172 -5.18 -18.12 17.74
C CYS A 172 -6.68 -18.41 17.66
N LEU A 173 -7.10 -19.61 18.08
CA LEU A 173 -8.52 -20.04 18.08
C LEU A 173 -9.37 -19.24 19.09
N ASN A 174 -8.77 -18.78 20.19
CA ASN A 174 -9.45 -17.95 21.17
C ASN A 174 -9.61 -16.51 20.68
N LEU A 175 -8.61 -15.96 19.99
CA LEU A 175 -8.68 -14.64 19.38
C LEU A 175 -9.65 -14.55 18.21
N GLU A 176 -9.70 -15.63 17.39
CA GLU A 176 -10.55 -15.70 16.21
C GLU A 176 -11.32 -17.03 16.16
N PRO A 177 -12.53 -17.07 16.76
CA PRO A 177 -13.32 -18.29 16.86
C PRO A 177 -13.71 -18.92 15.52
N ALA A 178 -13.83 -18.13 14.44
CA ALA A 178 -14.14 -18.66 13.11
C ALA A 178 -13.11 -19.68 12.61
N LEU A 179 -11.88 -19.64 13.12
CA LEU A 179 -10.81 -20.58 12.78
C LEU A 179 -11.03 -22.01 13.32
N LYS A 180 -11.91 -22.21 14.29
CA LYS A 180 -12.21 -23.54 14.87
C LYS A 180 -12.76 -24.53 13.83
N ASN A 181 -13.39 -24.00 12.79
CA ASN A 181 -13.98 -24.79 11.70
C ASN A 181 -13.06 -24.94 10.49
N SER A 182 -11.83 -24.40 10.55
CA SER A 182 -10.88 -24.43 9.44
C SER A 182 -10.52 -25.87 9.05
N LYS A 183 -10.39 -26.11 7.73
CA LYS A 183 -9.83 -27.36 7.19
C LYS A 183 -8.30 -27.42 7.30
N LEU A 184 -7.67 -26.33 7.70
CA LEU A 184 -6.22 -26.18 7.78
C LEU A 184 -5.75 -26.32 9.23
N GLN A 185 -4.66 -27.04 9.42
CA GLN A 185 -4.07 -27.20 10.74
C GLN A 185 -3.23 -25.98 11.09
N ILE A 186 -3.62 -25.24 12.11
CA ILE A 186 -2.85 -24.11 12.66
C ILE A 186 -1.80 -24.66 13.62
N VAL A 187 -0.53 -24.31 13.41
CA VAL A 187 0.58 -24.70 14.29
C VAL A 187 0.98 -23.59 15.27
N GLY A 188 0.52 -22.38 15.03
CA GLY A 188 0.73 -21.19 15.83
C GLY A 188 0.50 -19.94 15.00
N GLY A 189 0.64 -18.79 15.64
CA GLY A 189 0.50 -17.49 15.02
C GLY A 189 1.44 -16.45 15.58
N ASP A 190 1.33 -15.27 15.08
CA ASP A 190 1.78 -14.07 15.78
C ASP A 190 0.71 -12.97 15.68
N PHE A 191 0.59 -12.20 16.74
CA PHE A 191 -0.46 -11.23 16.91
C PHE A 191 0.10 -9.84 17.20
N THR A 192 -0.43 -8.83 16.48
CA THR A 192 -0.09 -7.42 16.68
C THR A 192 -1.37 -6.67 17.08
N PRO A 193 -1.60 -6.44 18.37
CA PRO A 193 -2.82 -5.81 18.88
C PRO A 193 -3.04 -4.40 18.34
N SER A 194 -1.97 -3.64 18.13
CA SER A 194 -2.03 -2.24 17.70
C SER A 194 -2.28 -2.05 16.19
N ASP A 195 -2.19 -3.11 15.38
CA ASP A 195 -2.54 -3.05 13.97
C ASP A 195 -4.06 -3.01 13.76
N GLU A 196 -4.50 -2.53 12.61
CA GLU A 196 -5.90 -2.28 12.31
C GLU A 196 -6.27 -2.74 10.90
N SER A 197 -7.56 -2.75 10.59
CA SER A 197 -8.06 -2.94 9.23
C SER A 197 -9.23 -2.02 8.92
N GLY A 198 -9.58 -1.86 7.63
CA GLY A 198 -10.71 -1.07 7.17
C GLY A 198 -10.73 -0.95 5.65
N ASP A 199 -11.63 -0.11 5.11
CA ASP A 199 -11.78 0.12 3.68
C ASP A 199 -10.97 1.36 3.24
N ALA A 200 -9.85 1.12 2.56
CA ALA A 200 -8.97 2.19 2.08
C ALA A 200 -9.67 3.10 1.06
N ARG A 201 -10.56 2.56 0.22
CA ARG A 201 -11.34 3.36 -0.73
C ARG A 201 -12.26 4.31 0.01
N LYS A 202 -13.06 3.78 0.94
CA LYS A 202 -13.99 4.57 1.75
C LYS A 202 -13.26 5.64 2.57
N PHE A 203 -12.12 5.28 3.19
CA PHE A 203 -11.26 6.26 3.87
C PHE A 203 -10.82 7.38 2.94
N THR A 204 -10.32 7.03 1.75
CA THR A 204 -9.81 8.02 0.80
C THR A 204 -10.91 8.94 0.28
N GLN A 205 -12.09 8.41 0.00
CA GLN A 205 -13.26 9.20 -0.45
C GLN A 205 -13.74 10.14 0.66
N LEU A 206 -13.89 9.66 1.90
CA LEU A 206 -14.26 10.50 3.03
C LEU A 206 -13.22 11.61 3.28
N LEU A 207 -11.94 11.30 3.18
CA LEU A 207 -10.89 12.30 3.32
C LEU A 207 -10.89 13.30 2.15
N THR A 208 -11.25 12.87 0.94
CA THR A 208 -11.45 13.77 -0.22
C THR A 208 -12.54 14.80 0.07
N GLU A 209 -13.68 14.36 0.61
CA GLU A 209 -14.78 15.26 1.00
C GLU A 209 -14.34 16.28 2.07
N GLN A 210 -13.58 15.82 3.09
CA GLN A 210 -13.05 16.73 4.11
C GLN A 210 -12.02 17.70 3.53
N ALA A 211 -11.15 17.24 2.63
CA ALA A 211 -10.18 18.08 1.95
C ALA A 211 -10.85 19.18 1.10
N GLN A 212 -11.95 18.85 0.41
CA GLN A 212 -12.74 19.82 -0.34
C GLN A 212 -13.35 20.90 0.58
N LYS A 213 -13.81 20.53 1.77
CA LYS A 213 -14.37 21.50 2.75
C LYS A 213 -13.33 22.53 3.22
N ILE A 214 -12.05 22.17 3.23
CA ILE A 214 -10.95 23.10 3.59
C ILE A 214 -10.29 23.75 2.37
N GLY A 215 -10.92 23.65 1.18
CA GLY A 215 -10.52 24.39 -0.03
C GLY A 215 -9.65 23.63 -1.02
N VAL A 216 -9.37 22.33 -0.82
CA VAL A 216 -8.66 21.52 -1.83
C VAL A 216 -9.52 21.32 -3.06
N LYS A 217 -8.96 21.62 -4.25
CA LYS A 217 -9.65 21.44 -5.53
C LYS A 217 -9.30 20.07 -6.12
N PHE A 218 -10.29 19.36 -6.67
CA PHE A 218 -10.08 18.08 -7.36
C PHE A 218 -10.51 18.18 -8.82
N LEU A 219 -9.58 17.96 -9.74
CA LEU A 219 -9.81 17.86 -11.17
C LEU A 219 -9.89 16.38 -11.56
N PHE A 220 -11.07 15.81 -11.41
CA PHE A 220 -11.35 14.45 -11.85
C PHE A 220 -11.53 14.36 -13.36
N ASN A 221 -11.34 13.16 -13.94
CA ASN A 221 -11.36 12.89 -15.39
C ASN A 221 -10.26 13.68 -16.14
N HIS A 222 -9.15 14.01 -15.51
CA HIS A 222 -8.00 14.66 -16.12
C HIS A 222 -6.76 13.77 -16.01
N SER A 223 -6.23 13.30 -17.14
CA SER A 223 -4.96 12.57 -17.18
C SER A 223 -3.78 13.53 -17.17
N VAL A 224 -2.74 13.15 -16.45
CA VAL A 224 -1.44 13.85 -16.49
C VAL A 224 -0.66 13.31 -17.67
N GLU A 225 -0.32 14.18 -18.63
CA GLU A 225 0.37 13.81 -19.87
C GLU A 225 1.89 13.99 -19.75
N LYS A 226 2.33 15.17 -19.35
CA LYS A 226 3.76 15.50 -19.20
C LYS A 226 4.01 16.68 -18.28
N LEU A 227 5.24 16.78 -17.79
CA LEU A 227 5.74 17.94 -17.08
C LEU A 227 6.62 18.79 -18.04
N GLU A 228 6.34 20.07 -18.10
CA GLU A 228 7.15 21.05 -18.83
C GLU A 228 8.24 21.60 -17.93
N ILE A 229 9.44 21.80 -18.47
CA ILE A 229 10.59 22.35 -17.74
C ILE A 229 10.92 23.77 -18.20
N THR A 230 11.39 24.61 -17.28
CA THR A 230 12.00 25.87 -17.64
C THR A 230 13.41 25.64 -18.21
N LYS A 231 13.76 26.34 -19.30
CA LYS A 231 15.10 26.28 -19.90
C LYS A 231 16.09 27.20 -19.16
N THR A 232 16.25 27.00 -17.83
CA THR A 232 17.24 27.76 -17.05
C THR A 232 18.40 26.84 -16.68
N ASP A 233 19.62 27.24 -17.01
CA ASP A 233 20.82 26.39 -16.91
C ASP A 233 21.29 26.08 -15.49
N ARG A 234 20.90 26.90 -14.50
CA ARG A 234 21.48 26.81 -13.15
C ARG A 234 20.63 26.07 -12.15
N PHE A 235 19.29 26.10 -12.26
CA PHE A 235 18.37 25.44 -11.34
C PHE A 235 17.11 25.01 -12.08
N PRO A 236 17.07 23.77 -12.60
CA PRO A 236 15.93 23.33 -13.38
C PRO A 236 14.65 23.27 -12.52
N GLN A 237 13.57 23.79 -13.06
CA GLN A 237 12.25 23.83 -12.43
C GLN A 237 11.20 23.28 -13.39
N ILE A 238 10.09 22.81 -12.83
CA ILE A 238 8.89 22.50 -13.59
C ILE A 238 8.14 23.81 -13.84
N ALA A 239 7.92 24.12 -15.13
CA ALA A 239 7.15 25.28 -15.56
C ALA A 239 5.64 25.05 -15.48
N GLY A 240 5.21 23.80 -15.68
CA GLY A 240 3.81 23.44 -15.63
C GLY A 240 3.61 21.95 -15.84
N VAL A 241 2.39 21.50 -15.64
CA VAL A 241 1.93 20.14 -15.97
C VAL A 241 0.86 20.22 -17.07
N VAL A 242 1.08 19.49 -18.15
CA VAL A 242 0.08 19.31 -19.19
C VAL A 242 -0.88 18.22 -18.75
N ILE A 243 -2.14 18.58 -18.63
CA ILE A 243 -3.24 17.66 -18.33
C ILE A 243 -4.16 17.56 -19.53
N LYS A 244 -4.88 16.44 -19.63
CA LYS A 244 -5.86 16.20 -20.69
C LYS A 244 -7.21 15.87 -20.08
N ASN A 245 -8.20 16.68 -20.37
CA ASN A 245 -9.58 16.40 -19.98
C ASN A 245 -10.12 15.22 -20.80
N LYS A 246 -10.45 14.12 -20.16
CA LYS A 246 -10.90 12.87 -20.81
C LYS A 246 -12.29 12.97 -21.44
N LYS A 247 -13.10 13.96 -21.02
CA LYS A 247 -14.45 14.19 -21.58
C LYS A 247 -14.39 15.02 -22.86
N THR A 248 -13.58 16.09 -22.87
CA THR A 248 -13.46 17.02 -24.01
C THR A 248 -12.29 16.69 -24.92
N ASN A 249 -11.38 15.82 -24.49
CA ASN A 249 -10.12 15.47 -25.17
C ASN A 249 -9.16 16.66 -25.37
N GLN A 250 -9.37 17.76 -24.65
CA GLN A 250 -8.55 18.97 -24.72
C GLN A 250 -7.39 18.94 -23.72
N ASN A 251 -6.25 19.45 -24.14
CA ASN A 251 -5.10 19.64 -23.27
C ASN A 251 -5.13 21.02 -22.63
N GLU A 252 -4.68 21.09 -21.38
CA GLU A 252 -4.54 22.33 -20.62
C GLU A 252 -3.19 22.31 -19.90
N LEU A 253 -2.54 23.46 -19.79
CA LEU A 253 -1.33 23.65 -19.01
C LEU A 253 -1.70 24.26 -17.65
N LEU A 254 -1.48 23.50 -16.57
CA LEU A 254 -1.61 24.01 -15.21
C LEU A 254 -0.26 24.42 -14.66
N THR A 255 -0.22 25.59 -13.98
CA THR A 255 0.97 26.14 -13.35
C THR A 255 0.80 26.23 -11.83
N ALA A 256 1.87 25.95 -11.09
CA ALA A 256 1.91 26.04 -9.65
C ALA A 256 3.35 26.32 -9.17
N ASP A 257 3.49 26.68 -7.88
CA ASP A 257 4.79 26.87 -7.26
C ASP A 257 5.50 25.53 -6.99
N ASN A 258 4.74 24.47 -6.72
CA ASN A 258 5.27 23.11 -6.50
C ASN A 258 4.35 22.03 -7.09
N TYR A 259 4.95 20.89 -7.43
CA TYR A 259 4.29 19.73 -7.98
C TYR A 259 4.65 18.49 -7.16
N VAL A 260 3.68 17.66 -6.83
CA VAL A 260 3.85 16.42 -6.06
C VAL A 260 3.40 15.22 -6.87
N VAL A 261 4.29 14.26 -7.13
CA VAL A 261 3.99 13.05 -7.89
C VAL A 261 3.54 11.94 -6.95
N CYS A 262 2.23 11.58 -7.03
CA CYS A 262 1.58 10.52 -6.27
C CYS A 262 0.93 9.45 -7.19
N LEU A 263 1.52 9.20 -8.37
CA LEU A 263 0.93 8.34 -9.42
C LEU A 263 1.21 6.84 -9.24
N GLY A 264 1.72 6.41 -8.09
CA GLY A 264 1.99 5.00 -7.82
C GLY A 264 2.86 4.34 -8.90
N SER A 265 2.39 3.25 -9.49
CA SER A 265 3.12 2.51 -10.54
C SER A 265 3.36 3.31 -11.83
N TYR A 266 2.61 4.39 -12.06
CA TYR A 266 2.75 5.25 -13.24
C TYR A 266 3.76 6.39 -13.05
N SER A 267 4.25 6.62 -11.83
CA SER A 267 5.23 7.68 -11.53
C SER A 267 6.49 7.62 -12.40
N PRO A 268 7.10 6.44 -12.66
CA PRO A 268 8.29 6.38 -13.51
C PRO A 268 8.06 6.90 -14.94
N GLN A 269 6.89 6.63 -15.51
CA GLN A 269 6.56 7.06 -16.87
C GLN A 269 6.54 8.59 -17.00
N LEU A 270 6.01 9.28 -15.98
CA LEU A 270 5.95 10.74 -15.97
C LEU A 270 7.33 11.38 -15.80
N VAL A 271 8.18 10.84 -14.91
CA VAL A 271 9.42 11.52 -14.54
C VAL A 271 10.67 11.05 -15.30
N LYS A 272 10.60 9.90 -16.00
CA LYS A 272 11.71 9.39 -16.82
C LYS A 272 12.17 10.36 -17.92
N PRO A 273 11.28 11.04 -18.67
CA PRO A 273 11.68 12.04 -19.66
C PRO A 273 12.46 13.22 -19.05
N LEU A 274 12.29 13.47 -17.75
CA LEU A 274 13.02 14.48 -16.99
C LEU A 274 14.38 13.99 -16.49
N GLY A 275 14.78 12.77 -16.84
CA GLY A 275 16.02 12.13 -16.37
C GLY A 275 16.00 11.75 -14.90
N ILE A 276 14.80 11.50 -14.32
CA ILE A 276 14.62 10.94 -12.98
C ILE A 276 14.31 9.45 -13.10
N ASN A 277 15.18 8.61 -12.59
CA ASN A 277 15.04 7.17 -12.65
C ASN A 277 14.42 6.63 -11.34
N LEU A 278 13.12 6.38 -11.35
CA LEU A 278 12.43 5.68 -10.26
C LEU A 278 12.38 4.19 -10.57
N TYR A 279 12.96 3.39 -9.67
CA TYR A 279 12.92 1.93 -9.79
C TYR A 279 11.64 1.39 -9.15
N ILE A 280 10.50 1.65 -9.82
CA ILE A 280 9.18 1.18 -9.42
C ILE A 280 8.67 0.23 -10.50
N GLN A 281 8.33 -1.00 -10.13
CA GLN A 281 7.67 -1.96 -11.01
C GLN A 281 6.24 -2.20 -10.58
N PRO A 282 5.30 -2.26 -11.53
CA PRO A 282 3.92 -2.64 -11.23
C PRO A 282 3.85 -4.11 -10.84
N ALA A 283 3.57 -4.39 -9.57
CA ALA A 283 3.31 -5.72 -9.07
C ALA A 283 1.79 -5.91 -8.95
N LYS A 284 1.18 -6.60 -9.94
CA LYS A 284 -0.25 -6.86 -9.98
C LYS A 284 -0.64 -7.76 -8.81
N GLY A 285 -1.55 -7.28 -7.98
CA GLY A 285 -2.17 -8.03 -6.91
C GLY A 285 -3.62 -8.31 -7.23
N TYR A 286 -4.16 -9.36 -6.63
CA TYR A 286 -5.54 -9.78 -6.79
C TYR A 286 -6.29 -9.66 -5.49
N SER A 287 -7.58 -9.37 -5.55
CA SER A 287 -8.47 -9.47 -4.40
C SER A 287 -9.83 -10.00 -4.80
N ILE A 288 -10.52 -10.56 -3.80
CA ILE A 288 -11.94 -10.89 -3.87
C ILE A 288 -12.67 -10.13 -2.78
N THR A 289 -13.92 -9.77 -3.05
CA THR A 289 -14.84 -9.25 -2.05
C THR A 289 -16.08 -10.15 -2.06
N LEU A 290 -16.40 -10.71 -0.90
CA LEU A 290 -17.57 -11.53 -0.67
C LEU A 290 -18.58 -10.72 0.15
N GLU A 291 -19.81 -10.59 -0.36
CA GLU A 291 -20.94 -10.05 0.40
C GLU A 291 -21.51 -11.16 1.27
N LEU A 292 -21.30 -11.09 2.58
CA LEU A 292 -21.67 -12.13 3.51
C LEU A 292 -23.20 -12.18 3.72
N ASP A 293 -23.79 -13.38 3.72
CA ASP A 293 -25.16 -13.56 4.15
C ASP A 293 -25.31 -13.28 5.67
N GLU A 294 -26.54 -13.17 6.16
CA GLU A 294 -26.80 -12.83 7.57
C GLU A 294 -26.17 -13.83 8.55
N ASN A 295 -26.15 -15.11 8.20
CA ASN A 295 -25.56 -16.14 9.06
C ASN A 295 -24.03 -16.04 9.09
N SER A 296 -23.43 -15.75 7.94
CA SER A 296 -21.97 -15.60 7.81
C SER A 296 -21.42 -14.32 8.44
N GLN A 297 -22.29 -13.39 8.86
CA GLN A 297 -21.90 -12.22 9.63
C GLN A 297 -21.56 -12.55 11.10
N LYS A 298 -21.88 -13.74 11.59
CA LYS A 298 -21.54 -14.20 12.94
C LYS A 298 -20.04 -14.41 13.11
N ALA A 299 -19.55 -14.14 14.30
CA ALA A 299 -18.12 -14.21 14.62
C ALA A 299 -17.54 -15.62 14.55
N GLU A 300 -18.36 -16.65 14.68
CA GLU A 300 -17.95 -18.06 14.61
C GLU A 300 -17.83 -18.56 13.17
N ILE A 301 -18.28 -17.80 12.18
CA ILE A 301 -18.33 -18.22 10.77
C ILE A 301 -17.35 -17.43 9.91
N SER A 302 -17.25 -16.12 10.11
CA SER A 302 -16.30 -15.27 9.38
C SER A 302 -15.44 -14.44 10.32
N PRO A 303 -14.19 -14.12 9.91
CA PRO A 303 -13.24 -13.49 10.81
C PRO A 303 -13.65 -12.06 11.22
N ASN A 304 -13.40 -11.71 12.48
CA ASN A 304 -13.49 -10.35 13.01
C ASN A 304 -12.13 -9.70 13.23
N VAL A 305 -11.11 -10.49 13.52
CA VAL A 305 -9.71 -10.07 13.51
C VAL A 305 -9.22 -10.11 12.07
N SER A 306 -8.44 -9.13 11.65
CA SER A 306 -7.82 -9.22 10.33
C SER A 306 -6.71 -10.29 10.35
N LEU A 307 -6.68 -11.14 9.33
CA LEU A 307 -5.81 -12.31 9.29
C LEU A 307 -4.81 -12.21 8.14
N THR A 308 -3.67 -12.85 8.33
CA THR A 308 -2.68 -13.09 7.28
C THR A 308 -2.36 -14.58 7.21
N ASP A 309 -2.64 -15.22 6.09
CA ASP A 309 -2.12 -16.55 5.76
C ASP A 309 -0.70 -16.41 5.25
N ASP A 310 0.28 -16.73 6.08
CA ASP A 310 1.69 -16.54 5.74
C ASP A 310 2.16 -17.49 4.62
N GLU A 311 1.57 -18.65 4.48
CA GLU A 311 1.93 -19.65 3.46
C GLU A 311 1.55 -19.20 2.05
N ARG A 312 0.33 -18.67 1.88
CA ARG A 312 -0.21 -18.22 0.58
C ARG A 312 -0.09 -16.71 0.36
N LYS A 313 0.40 -15.98 1.37
CA LYS A 313 0.52 -14.51 1.36
C LYS A 313 -0.81 -13.84 1.03
N LEU A 314 -1.86 -14.32 1.69
CA LEU A 314 -3.22 -13.77 1.62
C LEU A 314 -3.56 -13.03 2.90
N VAL A 315 -4.26 -11.91 2.76
CA VAL A 315 -4.79 -11.14 3.87
C VAL A 315 -6.30 -11.14 3.83
N PHE A 316 -6.94 -11.26 4.99
CA PHE A 316 -8.38 -11.32 5.17
C PHE A 316 -8.80 -10.14 6.04
N SER A 317 -9.66 -9.28 5.54
CA SER A 317 -10.15 -8.12 6.28
C SER A 317 -11.66 -8.02 6.17
N ARG A 318 -12.33 -8.03 7.31
CA ARG A 318 -13.76 -7.77 7.35
C ARG A 318 -14.02 -6.27 7.30
N LEU A 319 -14.78 -5.84 6.30
CA LEU A 319 -15.13 -4.44 6.06
C LEU A 319 -16.58 -4.20 6.50
N GLY A 320 -16.74 -3.52 7.61
CA GLY A 320 -18.02 -3.44 8.31
C GLY A 320 -18.46 -4.83 8.77
N ASP A 321 -19.77 -5.12 8.67
CA ASP A 321 -20.31 -6.42 9.07
C ASP A 321 -20.67 -7.33 7.90
N LYS A 322 -20.80 -6.77 6.69
CA LYS A 322 -21.35 -7.47 5.53
C LYS A 322 -20.32 -7.92 4.51
N ARG A 323 -19.07 -7.42 4.55
CA ARG A 323 -18.10 -7.70 3.49
C ARG A 323 -16.84 -8.37 4.04
N LEU A 324 -16.40 -9.44 3.39
CA LEU A 324 -15.07 -10.01 3.59
C LEU A 324 -14.22 -9.72 2.35
N ARG A 325 -13.12 -8.97 2.54
CA ARG A 325 -12.10 -8.75 1.54
C ARG A 325 -10.95 -9.74 1.75
N VAL A 326 -10.57 -10.45 0.70
CA VAL A 326 -9.37 -11.27 0.70
C VAL A 326 -8.47 -10.83 -0.44
N ALA A 327 -7.23 -10.49 -0.12
CA ALA A 327 -6.28 -9.99 -1.10
C ALA A 327 -4.91 -10.63 -0.94
N GLY A 328 -4.17 -10.74 -2.03
CA GLY A 328 -2.82 -11.25 -1.97
C GLY A 328 -2.20 -11.48 -3.32
N THR A 329 -1.23 -12.36 -3.35
CA THR A 329 -0.43 -12.74 -4.50
C THR A 329 0.19 -11.55 -5.24
N ALA A 330 1.20 -11.80 -6.05
CA ALA A 330 1.84 -10.80 -6.87
C ALA A 330 2.18 -11.38 -8.24
N GLU A 331 1.97 -10.59 -9.30
CA GLU A 331 2.34 -10.96 -10.66
C GLU A 331 3.05 -9.77 -11.32
N PHE A 332 4.27 -9.98 -11.77
CA PHE A 332 5.02 -9.01 -12.57
C PHE A 332 4.69 -9.23 -14.05
N ASN A 333 3.73 -8.44 -14.56
CA ASN A 333 3.24 -8.51 -15.94
C ASN A 333 3.03 -7.11 -16.54
N GLY A 334 3.92 -6.17 -16.24
CA GLY A 334 3.78 -4.78 -16.68
C GLY A 334 2.47 -4.16 -16.19
N PHE A 335 1.85 -3.36 -17.04
CA PHE A 335 0.59 -2.65 -16.74
C PHE A 335 -0.68 -3.42 -17.12
N ASN A 336 -0.58 -4.75 -17.37
CA ASN A 336 -1.73 -5.58 -17.68
C ASN A 336 -2.67 -5.71 -16.46
N LEU A 337 -3.94 -5.33 -16.62
CA LEU A 337 -4.99 -5.38 -15.60
C LEU A 337 -6.04 -6.48 -15.88
N GLU A 338 -5.80 -7.37 -16.82
CA GLU A 338 -6.69 -8.51 -17.06
C GLU A 338 -6.66 -9.46 -15.86
N LEU A 339 -7.84 -9.92 -15.46
CA LEU A 339 -7.98 -10.88 -14.37
C LEU A 339 -7.54 -12.27 -14.84
N ASN A 340 -6.62 -12.87 -14.08
CA ASN A 340 -6.27 -14.28 -14.26
C ASN A 340 -7.21 -15.14 -13.40
N GLN A 341 -8.14 -15.85 -14.03
CA GLN A 341 -9.17 -16.61 -13.35
C GLN A 341 -8.60 -17.72 -12.44
N THR A 342 -7.49 -18.35 -12.84
CA THR A 342 -6.82 -19.36 -12.00
C THR A 342 -6.39 -18.77 -10.66
N ARG A 343 -5.84 -17.57 -10.67
CA ARG A 343 -5.40 -16.87 -9.45
C ARG A 343 -6.57 -16.39 -8.61
N CYS A 344 -7.62 -15.89 -9.26
CA CYS A 344 -8.87 -15.50 -8.60
C CYS A 344 -9.50 -16.69 -7.88
N ASN A 345 -9.64 -17.81 -8.56
CA ASN A 345 -10.19 -19.04 -8.00
C ASN A 345 -9.32 -19.60 -6.86
N ALA A 346 -7.99 -19.52 -6.96
CA ALA A 346 -7.08 -19.95 -5.90
C ALA A 346 -7.29 -19.17 -4.60
N ILE A 347 -7.55 -17.85 -4.69
CA ILE A 347 -7.87 -17.01 -3.50
C ILE A 347 -9.20 -17.45 -2.90
N LEU A 348 -10.24 -17.65 -3.71
CA LEU A 348 -11.55 -18.10 -3.25
C LEU A 348 -11.48 -19.48 -2.58
N GLN A 349 -10.80 -20.44 -3.22
CA GLN A 349 -10.63 -21.78 -2.65
C GLN A 349 -9.91 -21.72 -1.31
N ARG A 350 -8.81 -20.96 -1.20
CA ARG A 350 -8.10 -20.81 0.06
C ARG A 350 -8.94 -20.15 1.15
N THR A 351 -9.82 -19.23 0.75
CA THR A 351 -10.79 -18.63 1.68
C THR A 351 -11.76 -19.67 2.25
N LEU A 352 -12.26 -20.58 1.41
CA LEU A 352 -13.16 -21.65 1.82
C LEU A 352 -12.45 -22.80 2.56
N GLU A 353 -11.13 -22.94 2.45
CA GLU A 353 -10.34 -23.82 3.31
C GLU A 353 -10.24 -23.27 4.74
N TRP A 354 -9.99 -21.94 4.88
CA TRP A 354 -9.97 -21.29 6.19
C TRP A 354 -11.36 -21.21 6.84
N PHE A 355 -12.40 -20.90 6.04
CA PHE A 355 -13.76 -20.62 6.51
C PHE A 355 -14.78 -21.41 5.71
N PRO A 356 -14.90 -22.76 5.93
CA PRO A 356 -15.73 -23.63 5.10
C PRO A 356 -17.23 -23.37 5.22
N HIS A 357 -17.67 -22.67 6.26
CA HIS A 357 -19.09 -22.37 6.50
C HIS A 357 -19.52 -20.98 6.01
N ILE A 358 -18.61 -20.19 5.45
CA ILE A 358 -18.94 -18.89 4.85
C ILE A 358 -19.88 -19.11 3.66
N LYS A 359 -21.00 -18.38 3.69
CA LYS A 359 -21.89 -18.18 2.55
C LYS A 359 -21.90 -16.71 2.17
N TYR A 360 -22.05 -16.42 0.91
CA TYR A 360 -22.09 -15.07 0.37
C TYR A 360 -23.20 -14.94 -0.67
N VAL A 361 -23.70 -13.72 -0.82
CA VAL A 361 -24.79 -13.37 -1.74
C VAL A 361 -24.22 -13.00 -3.10
N GLY A 362 -24.77 -13.55 -4.18
CA GLY A 362 -24.28 -13.30 -5.53
C GLY A 362 -22.92 -13.93 -5.81
N ASP A 363 -22.20 -13.35 -6.75
CA ASP A 363 -20.88 -13.82 -7.17
C ASP A 363 -19.74 -13.16 -6.35
N ALA A 364 -18.61 -13.85 -6.27
CA ALA A 364 -17.39 -13.26 -5.71
C ALA A 364 -16.88 -12.13 -6.62
N ASN A 365 -16.77 -10.93 -6.08
CA ASN A 365 -16.25 -9.77 -6.82
C ASN A 365 -14.74 -9.84 -6.90
N PHE A 366 -14.21 -10.16 -8.09
CA PHE A 366 -12.77 -10.20 -8.36
C PHE A 366 -12.26 -8.84 -8.83
N TRP A 367 -11.08 -8.47 -8.36
CA TRP A 367 -10.40 -7.24 -8.74
C TRP A 367 -8.88 -7.45 -8.77
N CYS A 368 -8.19 -6.62 -9.56
CA CYS A 368 -6.73 -6.54 -9.52
C CYS A 368 -6.26 -5.08 -9.58
N GLY A 369 -5.07 -4.83 -9.04
CA GLY A 369 -4.43 -3.52 -9.08
C GLY A 369 -2.91 -3.62 -9.03
N LEU A 370 -2.24 -2.53 -9.37
CA LEU A 370 -0.80 -2.46 -9.56
C LEU A 370 -0.12 -1.83 -8.34
N ARG A 371 0.50 -2.66 -7.49
CA ARG A 371 1.32 -2.16 -6.38
C ARG A 371 2.60 -1.54 -6.93
N PRO A 372 2.96 -0.31 -6.53
CA PRO A 372 4.18 0.36 -6.97
C PRO A 372 5.40 -0.18 -6.21
N ALA A 373 5.91 -1.35 -6.61
CA ALA A 373 6.98 -2.05 -5.92
C ALA A 373 8.35 -1.43 -6.18
N THR A 374 9.02 -0.98 -5.13
CA THR A 374 10.44 -0.60 -5.16
C THR A 374 11.33 -1.79 -4.77
N PRO A 375 12.62 -1.81 -5.14
CA PRO A 375 13.52 -2.91 -4.78
C PRO A 375 13.69 -3.12 -3.27
N SER A 376 13.77 -2.03 -2.52
CA SER A 376 13.96 -2.03 -1.06
C SER A 376 12.66 -2.11 -0.26
N ASN A 377 11.49 -2.01 -0.91
CA ASN A 377 10.18 -1.73 -0.31
C ASN A 377 10.05 -0.34 0.35
N LEU A 378 11.08 0.50 0.29
CA LEU A 378 11.00 1.89 0.77
C LEU A 378 10.36 2.78 -0.29
N PRO A 379 9.43 3.67 0.07
CA PRO A 379 8.86 4.65 -0.85
C PRO A 379 9.85 5.78 -1.16
N TYR A 380 9.64 6.47 -2.26
CA TYR A 380 10.31 7.74 -2.56
C TYR A 380 9.50 8.88 -1.96
N ILE A 381 10.05 9.56 -0.94
CA ILE A 381 9.42 10.69 -0.26
C ILE A 381 10.42 11.83 -0.22
N GLY A 382 10.13 12.96 -0.85
CA GLY A 382 11.00 14.12 -0.78
C GLY A 382 11.18 14.87 -2.10
N LYS A 383 12.19 15.72 -2.13
CA LYS A 383 12.50 16.62 -3.26
C LYS A 383 13.26 15.87 -4.34
N SER A 384 12.93 16.09 -5.59
CA SER A 384 13.69 15.60 -6.72
C SER A 384 14.88 16.54 -7.05
N LYS A 385 15.61 16.26 -8.15
CA LYS A 385 16.61 17.18 -8.68
C LYS A 385 16.05 18.50 -9.20
N TYR A 386 14.73 18.59 -9.44
CA TYR A 386 14.05 19.84 -9.78
C TYR A 386 13.59 20.53 -8.49
N GLN A 387 13.79 21.87 -8.42
CA GLN A 387 13.57 22.61 -7.19
C GLN A 387 12.15 22.56 -6.65
N ASN A 388 11.16 22.43 -7.55
CA ASN A 388 9.75 22.45 -7.24
C ASN A 388 9.00 21.15 -7.58
N LEU A 389 9.73 20.03 -7.79
CA LEU A 389 9.14 18.72 -8.03
C LEU A 389 9.44 17.78 -6.87
N TRP A 390 8.38 17.30 -6.24
CA TRP A 390 8.40 16.44 -5.08
C TRP A 390 7.81 15.07 -5.41
N LEU A 391 8.24 14.05 -4.69
CA LEU A 391 7.80 12.68 -4.86
C LEU A 391 7.16 12.18 -3.57
N ASN A 392 6.03 11.48 -3.69
CA ASN A 392 5.45 10.66 -2.64
C ASN A 392 4.83 9.42 -3.30
N THR A 393 5.66 8.43 -3.60
CA THR A 393 5.30 7.29 -4.45
C THR A 393 6.15 6.05 -4.15
N GLY A 394 5.79 4.89 -4.73
CA GLY A 394 6.61 3.68 -4.56
C GLY A 394 6.36 2.91 -3.26
N HIS A 395 5.20 3.05 -2.64
CA HIS A 395 4.87 2.47 -1.34
C HIS A 395 4.62 0.95 -1.35
N GLY A 396 4.75 0.30 -2.49
CA GLY A 396 4.62 -1.16 -2.61
C GLY A 396 3.29 -1.70 -2.08
N THR A 397 3.36 -2.69 -1.22
CA THR A 397 2.19 -3.31 -0.56
C THR A 397 1.63 -2.52 0.61
N LEU A 398 2.39 -1.56 1.13
CA LEU A 398 2.07 -0.81 2.35
C LEU A 398 1.53 0.60 2.08
N GLY A 399 1.06 0.87 0.85
CA GLY A 399 0.63 2.20 0.46
C GLY A 399 -0.41 2.82 1.39
N TRP A 400 -1.36 2.05 1.89
CA TRP A 400 -2.33 2.57 2.86
C TRP A 400 -1.71 2.71 4.26
N THR A 401 -1.01 1.70 4.75
CA THR A 401 -0.30 1.75 6.04
C THR A 401 0.60 2.99 6.16
N LEU A 402 1.30 3.36 5.07
CA LEU A 402 2.30 4.42 5.08
C LEU A 402 1.78 5.79 4.63
N SER A 403 0.56 5.88 4.08
CA SER A 403 0.07 7.08 3.37
C SER A 403 0.02 8.33 4.24
N CYS A 404 -0.55 8.25 5.44
CA CYS A 404 -0.68 9.41 6.32
C CYS A 404 0.68 9.92 6.83
N GLY A 405 1.59 8.99 7.16
CA GLY A 405 2.94 9.34 7.61
C GLY A 405 3.79 9.95 6.52
N SER A 406 3.83 9.33 5.34
CA SER A 406 4.58 9.86 4.19
C SER A 406 4.07 11.23 3.75
N ALA A 407 2.76 11.42 3.77
CA ALA A 407 2.13 12.69 3.43
C ALA A 407 2.44 13.81 4.44
N ALA A 408 2.36 13.50 5.74
CA ALA A 408 2.69 14.46 6.80
C ALA A 408 4.17 14.88 6.73
N ILE A 409 5.08 13.93 6.49
CA ILE A 409 6.50 14.20 6.29
C ILE A 409 6.71 15.10 5.08
N LEU A 410 6.12 14.76 3.93
CA LEU A 410 6.26 15.54 2.71
C LEU A 410 5.75 16.98 2.90
N ALA A 411 4.58 17.15 3.52
CA ALA A 411 4.01 18.46 3.79
C ALA A 411 4.93 19.32 4.68
N ASN A 412 5.55 18.73 5.70
CA ASN A 412 6.54 19.41 6.54
C ASN A 412 7.81 19.80 5.75
N LEU A 413 8.32 18.91 4.88
CA LEU A 413 9.46 19.22 4.02
C LEU A 413 9.18 20.41 3.09
N ILE A 414 8.02 20.42 2.44
CA ILE A 414 7.60 21.52 1.55
C ILE A 414 7.42 22.82 2.33
N ALA A 415 6.94 22.75 3.58
CA ALA A 415 6.82 23.91 4.47
C ALA A 415 8.15 24.37 5.10
N GLY A 416 9.28 23.75 4.76
CA GLY A 416 10.60 24.07 5.33
C GLY A 416 10.79 23.67 6.79
N LYS A 417 9.92 22.77 7.33
CA LYS A 417 9.99 22.31 8.71
C LYS A 417 10.95 21.12 8.84
N LYS A 418 11.64 21.02 10.00
CA LYS A 418 12.57 19.90 10.28
C LYS A 418 11.80 18.59 10.47
N VAL A 419 12.14 17.58 9.68
CA VAL A 419 11.55 16.23 9.76
C VAL A 419 12.08 15.42 10.94
N GLN A 420 13.26 15.75 11.46
CA GLN A 420 13.89 15.07 12.60
C GLN A 420 13.05 15.07 13.89
N ALA A 421 12.10 16.02 14.04
CA ALA A 421 11.13 15.96 15.13
C ALA A 421 10.17 14.75 15.04
N VAL A 422 10.04 14.16 13.85
CA VAL A 422 9.17 13.01 13.55
C VAL A 422 9.95 11.69 13.55
N PHE A 423 11.26 11.75 13.25
CA PHE A 423 12.20 10.64 13.24
C PHE A 423 13.44 11.00 14.05
N PRO A 424 13.38 11.03 15.39
CA PRO A 424 14.47 11.53 16.23
C PRO A 424 15.77 10.73 16.10
N ASN A 425 15.74 9.48 15.69
CA ASN A 425 16.88 8.56 15.69
C ASN A 425 17.22 7.95 14.32
N ALA A 426 16.61 8.39 13.24
CA ALA A 426 16.85 7.83 11.92
C ALA A 426 17.37 8.87 10.92
N THR A 427 18.45 8.54 10.24
CA THR A 427 18.78 9.16 8.95
C THR A 427 17.57 8.92 8.02
N PHE A 428 17.00 9.98 7.49
CA PHE A 428 15.82 9.89 6.63
C PHE A 428 16.20 9.17 5.31
N PRO A 429 15.82 7.89 5.12
CA PRO A 429 16.36 7.07 4.03
C PRO A 429 15.62 7.28 2.70
N PHE A 430 14.65 8.18 2.67
CA PHE A 430 13.69 8.29 1.59
C PHE A 430 14.03 9.40 0.57
N LEU A 431 15.10 10.17 0.78
CA LEU A 431 15.57 11.18 -0.15
C LEU A 431 16.26 10.53 -1.35
N LEU A 432 16.01 11.10 -2.54
CA LEU A 432 16.65 10.72 -3.81
C LEU A 432 18.11 11.20 -3.87
#